data_7ce6053694b25632ad7ef8f39146ad93
#
_entry.id   7ce6053694b25632ad7ef8f39146ad93
#
_cell.length_a   1.000
_cell.length_b   1.000
_cell.length_c   1.000
_cell.angle_alpha   90.00
_cell.angle_beta   90.00
_cell.angle_gamma   90.00
#
_symmetry.space_group_name_H-M   'P 1'
#
loop_
_entity.id
_entity.type
_entity.pdbx_description
1 polymer ?
#
loop_
_entity_poly.entity_id
_entity_poly.type
_entity_poly.pdbx_seq_one_letter_code
_entity_poly.pdbx_strand_id
1 'polypeptide(L)'
;MDVAILDDYQAVAQQMADWSQLPSGINVQFFHDHIANEDQLVERLKNFQVIMGMRERTPFPRSVLERLPELRLLVTAGMGNAVFDIPAATELGIVVSGTGGVGEGPTELTWGLILALVRRIPQEDRLTREGNWGTTVGVGLKDKTLGLLGLGHIGSLVARVGTALGMNIIAWSQNLTSERAAECGAALVDKETLFKDSDVVSVHVQLSDRTRGLVGARELSLMKPTSYLINISRGPIVDEASMIQALTSGAIAGAGLDTFDIEPLPTNHPLLGLSNTVLTPHLGYVTEDGYRVRYTQVVEDIHAFTSGESIRVLNSQVLDSPQLRGPD
;
A
#
# COMPACT_ATOMS: atom_id res chain seq x y z
N MET A 1 -4.18 -27.84 14.02
CA MET A 1 -3.67 -27.01 12.92
C MET A 1 -3.22 -25.67 13.47
N ASP A 2 -1.99 -25.25 13.16
CA ASP A 2 -1.42 -23.99 13.63
C ASP A 2 -1.50 -22.92 12.54
N VAL A 3 -1.97 -21.73 12.93
CA VAL A 3 -2.20 -20.58 12.07
C VAL A 3 -1.28 -19.44 12.49
N ALA A 4 -0.50 -18.87 11.56
CA ALA A 4 0.32 -17.69 11.78
C ALA A 4 -0.34 -16.46 11.12
N ILE A 5 -0.59 -15.43 11.90
CA ILE A 5 -1.02 -14.11 11.41
C ILE A 5 0.19 -13.17 11.50
N LEU A 6 0.71 -12.73 10.35
CA LEU A 6 1.96 -11.98 10.28
C LEU A 6 1.73 -10.46 10.22
N ASP A 7 2.74 -9.72 10.64
CA ASP A 7 2.85 -8.27 10.47
C ASP A 7 1.68 -7.47 11.10
N ASP A 8 1.11 -7.96 12.20
CA ASP A 8 0.08 -7.25 12.96
C ASP A 8 0.72 -6.16 13.84
N TYR A 9 1.35 -5.16 13.20
CA TYR A 9 2.11 -4.10 13.88
C TYR A 9 1.31 -3.32 14.92
N GLN A 10 0.00 -3.24 14.74
CA GLN A 10 -0.91 -2.52 15.64
C GLN A 10 -1.42 -3.41 16.78
N ALA A 11 -1.14 -4.71 16.77
CA ALA A 11 -1.63 -5.71 17.72
C ALA A 11 -3.18 -5.72 17.84
N VAL A 12 -3.87 -5.61 16.70
CA VAL A 12 -5.34 -5.50 16.64
C VAL A 12 -6.03 -6.70 15.98
N ALA A 13 -5.31 -7.58 15.29
CA ALA A 13 -5.88 -8.68 14.52
C ALA A 13 -6.84 -9.53 15.36
N GLN A 14 -6.49 -9.80 16.62
CA GLN A 14 -7.31 -10.58 17.54
C GLN A 14 -8.68 -9.94 17.82
N GLN A 15 -8.77 -8.59 17.77
CA GLN A 15 -9.99 -7.83 18.07
C GLN A 15 -10.82 -7.52 16.82
N MET A 16 -10.24 -7.71 15.62
CA MET A 16 -10.85 -7.33 14.34
C MET A 16 -11.72 -8.43 13.74
N ALA A 17 -11.69 -9.65 14.28
CA ALA A 17 -12.53 -10.76 13.86
C ALA A 17 -12.91 -11.66 15.05
N ASP A 18 -13.93 -12.45 14.87
CA ASP A 18 -14.33 -13.49 15.84
C ASP A 18 -13.60 -14.81 15.52
N TRP A 19 -12.43 -14.98 16.07
CA TRP A 19 -11.59 -16.18 15.90
C TRP A 19 -12.16 -17.42 16.57
N SER A 20 -13.19 -17.29 17.45
CA SER A 20 -13.87 -18.43 18.07
C SER A 20 -14.75 -19.22 17.09
N GLN A 21 -15.02 -18.68 15.91
CA GLN A 21 -15.72 -19.36 14.81
C GLN A 21 -14.86 -20.46 14.15
N LEU A 22 -13.55 -20.47 14.39
CA LEU A 22 -12.69 -21.53 13.86
C LEU A 22 -12.99 -22.86 14.57
N PRO A 23 -12.89 -24.00 13.85
CA PRO A 23 -13.07 -25.31 14.44
C PRO A 23 -12.14 -25.57 15.64
N SER A 24 -12.60 -26.42 16.56
CA SER A 24 -11.78 -26.85 17.70
C SER A 24 -10.49 -27.53 17.23
N GLY A 25 -9.36 -27.19 17.89
CA GLY A 25 -8.04 -27.72 17.53
C GLY A 25 -7.24 -26.81 16.58
N ILE A 26 -7.79 -25.67 16.20
CA ILE A 26 -7.03 -24.62 15.50
C ILE A 26 -6.43 -23.67 16.53
N ASN A 27 -5.10 -23.49 16.46
CA ASN A 27 -4.34 -22.59 17.32
C ASN A 27 -3.84 -21.40 16.49
N VAL A 28 -4.27 -20.18 16.83
CA VAL A 28 -3.90 -18.96 16.11
C VAL A 28 -2.84 -18.18 16.86
N GLN A 29 -1.72 -17.91 16.20
CA GLN A 29 -0.63 -17.11 16.75
C GLN A 29 -0.49 -15.80 15.96
N PHE A 30 -0.46 -14.67 16.68
CA PHE A 30 -0.32 -13.32 16.11
C PHE A 30 1.12 -12.83 16.27
N PHE A 31 1.74 -12.40 15.17
CA PHE A 31 3.09 -11.85 15.14
C PHE A 31 3.03 -10.35 14.89
N HIS A 32 3.55 -9.57 15.81
CA HIS A 32 3.49 -8.10 15.79
C HIS A 32 4.78 -7.46 15.27
N ASP A 33 5.77 -8.27 14.94
CA ASP A 33 7.07 -7.88 14.38
C ASP A 33 7.19 -8.32 12.92
N HIS A 34 8.22 -7.81 12.25
CA HIS A 34 8.58 -8.19 10.88
C HIS A 34 9.93 -8.94 10.86
N ILE A 35 10.02 -9.99 10.06
CA ILE A 35 11.27 -10.70 9.78
C ILE A 35 11.60 -10.56 8.30
N ALA A 36 12.65 -9.77 7.99
CA ALA A 36 13.13 -9.59 6.63
C ALA A 36 14.10 -10.72 6.17
N ASN A 37 14.74 -11.42 7.11
CA ASN A 37 15.68 -12.49 6.79
C ASN A 37 14.93 -13.80 6.51
N GLU A 38 15.10 -14.37 5.31
CA GLU A 38 14.41 -15.60 4.89
C GLU A 38 14.67 -16.81 5.81
N ASP A 39 15.90 -16.99 6.29
CA ASP A 39 16.22 -18.15 7.14
C ASP A 39 15.49 -18.07 8.49
N GLN A 40 15.44 -16.89 9.07
CA GLN A 40 14.71 -16.64 10.31
C GLN A 40 13.19 -16.74 10.10
N LEU A 41 12.68 -16.27 8.96
CA LEU A 41 11.28 -16.38 8.59
C LEU A 41 10.86 -17.86 8.46
N VAL A 42 11.64 -18.65 7.74
CA VAL A 42 11.41 -20.09 7.58
C VAL A 42 11.46 -20.80 8.95
N GLU A 43 12.45 -20.51 9.79
CA GLU A 43 12.55 -21.10 11.12
C GLU A 43 11.33 -20.80 11.99
N ARG A 44 10.79 -19.57 11.90
CA ARG A 44 9.54 -19.18 12.58
C ARG A 44 8.34 -19.96 12.06
N LEU A 45 8.25 -20.16 10.74
CA LEU A 45 7.02 -20.58 10.06
C LEU A 45 6.94 -22.06 9.69
N LYS A 46 8.02 -22.82 9.78
CA LYS A 46 8.13 -24.20 9.28
C LYS A 46 7.08 -25.18 9.81
N ASN A 47 6.50 -24.91 10.98
CA ASN A 47 5.51 -25.79 11.62
C ASN A 47 4.06 -25.32 11.42
N PHE A 48 3.82 -24.21 10.73
CA PHE A 48 2.48 -23.67 10.50
C PHE A 48 1.86 -24.24 9.22
N GLN A 49 0.60 -24.69 9.33
CA GLN A 49 -0.17 -25.18 8.20
C GLN A 49 -0.90 -24.05 7.46
N VAL A 50 -1.19 -22.97 8.16
CA VAL A 50 -1.83 -21.78 7.59
C VAL A 50 -1.01 -20.55 7.92
N ILE A 51 -0.77 -19.72 6.92
CA ILE A 51 -0.08 -18.43 7.10
C ILE A 51 -0.93 -17.33 6.46
N MET A 52 -1.17 -16.25 7.20
CA MET A 52 -1.75 -15.03 6.68
C MET A 52 -0.68 -13.94 6.58
N GLY A 53 -0.45 -13.44 5.35
CA GLY A 53 0.44 -12.30 5.10
C GLY A 53 -0.34 -11.00 4.88
N MET A 54 0.08 -9.93 5.55
CA MET A 54 -0.55 -8.62 5.45
C MET A 54 -0.01 -7.87 4.24
N ARG A 55 -0.76 -7.88 3.12
CA ARG A 55 -0.37 -7.24 1.88
C ARG A 55 1.03 -7.70 1.42
N GLU A 56 1.83 -6.80 0.91
CA GLU A 56 3.18 -7.08 0.42
C GLU A 56 4.28 -6.93 1.51
N ARG A 57 3.93 -7.00 2.80
CA ARG A 57 4.89 -6.82 3.92
C ARG A 57 5.90 -7.96 4.00
N THR A 58 5.44 -9.21 3.99
CA THR A 58 6.30 -10.40 4.02
C THR A 58 6.26 -11.11 2.67
N PRO A 59 7.39 -11.18 1.93
CA PRO A 59 7.49 -11.94 0.68
C PRO A 59 7.46 -13.45 0.92
N PHE A 60 6.79 -14.18 0.00
CA PHE A 60 6.82 -15.64 -0.08
C PHE A 60 7.29 -16.08 -1.48
N PRO A 61 8.60 -15.89 -1.79
CA PRO A 61 9.17 -16.42 -3.02
C PRO A 61 9.28 -17.95 -2.96
N ARG A 62 9.57 -18.60 -4.09
CA ARG A 62 9.80 -20.05 -4.18
C ARG A 62 10.80 -20.55 -3.14
N SER A 63 11.90 -19.82 -2.93
CA SER A 63 12.95 -20.17 -1.95
C SER A 63 12.46 -20.31 -0.51
N VAL A 64 11.42 -19.57 -0.14
CA VAL A 64 10.75 -19.66 1.16
C VAL A 64 9.72 -20.79 1.15
N LEU A 65 8.84 -20.83 0.12
CA LEU A 65 7.74 -21.80 0.04
C LEU A 65 8.22 -23.26 0.05
N GLU A 66 9.32 -23.58 -0.64
CA GLU A 66 9.91 -24.92 -0.68
C GLU A 66 10.43 -25.40 0.69
N ARG A 67 10.70 -24.46 1.60
CA ARG A 67 11.20 -24.73 2.96
C ARG A 67 10.11 -24.76 4.03
N LEU A 68 8.83 -24.63 3.62
CA LEU A 68 7.66 -24.68 4.48
C LEU A 68 6.85 -25.96 4.19
N PRO A 69 7.33 -27.16 4.61
CA PRO A 69 6.72 -28.42 4.21
C PRO A 69 5.30 -28.61 4.77
N GLU A 70 4.99 -27.99 5.91
CA GLU A 70 3.67 -28.10 6.56
C GLU A 70 2.66 -27.10 6.00
N LEU A 71 3.10 -26.08 5.24
CA LEU A 71 2.20 -25.03 4.72
C LEU A 71 1.22 -25.62 3.71
N ARG A 72 -0.07 -25.37 3.92
CA ARG A 72 -1.20 -25.84 3.11
C ARG A 72 -2.07 -24.71 2.57
N LEU A 73 -2.28 -23.67 3.38
CA LEU A 73 -3.05 -22.49 3.02
C LEU A 73 -2.21 -21.22 3.27
N LEU A 74 -2.07 -20.41 2.24
CA LEU A 74 -1.47 -19.06 2.32
C LEU A 74 -2.56 -18.02 2.02
N VAL A 75 -2.89 -17.17 2.99
CA VAL A 75 -3.91 -16.13 2.83
C VAL A 75 -3.24 -14.76 2.69
N THR A 76 -3.70 -13.95 1.76
CA THR A 76 -3.24 -12.57 1.60
C THR A 76 -4.34 -11.57 1.89
N ALA A 77 -4.01 -10.45 2.53
CA ALA A 77 -4.89 -9.30 2.61
C ALA A 77 -4.99 -8.61 1.23
N GLY A 78 -6.13 -8.78 0.56
CA GLY A 78 -6.39 -8.33 -0.81
C GLY A 78 -6.54 -9.48 -1.79
N MET A 79 -7.18 -9.23 -2.93
CA MET A 79 -7.39 -10.21 -4.01
C MET A 79 -6.21 -10.28 -4.99
N GLY A 80 -4.99 -10.17 -4.47
CA GLY A 80 -3.73 -10.29 -5.20
C GLY A 80 -2.57 -9.85 -4.34
N ASN A 81 -1.39 -10.44 -4.59
CA ASN A 81 -0.17 -10.12 -3.86
C ASN A 81 1.04 -10.29 -4.79
N ALA A 82 1.76 -9.20 -5.04
CA ALA A 82 2.88 -9.20 -5.99
C ALA A 82 4.15 -9.88 -5.44
N VAL A 83 4.23 -10.11 -4.13
CA VAL A 83 5.41 -10.73 -3.48
C VAL A 83 5.17 -12.18 -3.07
N PHE A 84 3.99 -12.74 -3.39
CA PHE A 84 3.71 -14.18 -3.28
C PHE A 84 3.99 -14.84 -4.63
N ASP A 85 4.86 -15.84 -4.65
CA ASP A 85 5.07 -16.68 -5.84
C ASP A 85 3.90 -17.68 -5.97
N ILE A 86 2.76 -17.18 -6.49
CA ILE A 86 1.54 -17.98 -6.65
C ILE A 86 1.76 -19.18 -7.57
N PRO A 87 2.52 -19.10 -8.71
CA PRO A 87 2.91 -20.26 -9.47
C PRO A 87 3.65 -21.32 -8.65
N ALA A 88 4.66 -20.94 -7.87
CA ALA A 88 5.38 -21.87 -7.01
C ALA A 88 4.48 -22.51 -5.94
N ALA A 89 3.61 -21.71 -5.31
CA ALA A 89 2.63 -22.22 -4.34
C ALA A 89 1.73 -23.28 -4.97
N THR A 90 1.29 -23.06 -6.22
CA THR A 90 0.46 -24.02 -6.98
C THR A 90 1.19 -25.32 -7.25
N GLU A 91 2.44 -25.27 -7.72
CA GLU A 91 3.27 -26.44 -7.96
C GLU A 91 3.53 -27.25 -6.70
N LEU A 92 3.64 -26.57 -5.54
CA LEU A 92 3.83 -27.18 -4.23
C LEU A 92 2.52 -27.66 -3.58
N GLY A 93 1.38 -27.50 -4.24
CA GLY A 93 0.08 -27.94 -3.73
C GLY A 93 -0.50 -27.05 -2.62
N ILE A 94 0.00 -25.82 -2.48
CA ILE A 94 -0.43 -24.85 -1.46
C ILE A 94 -1.59 -24.03 -2.03
N VAL A 95 -2.72 -24.01 -1.32
CA VAL A 95 -3.86 -23.14 -1.68
C VAL A 95 -3.50 -21.70 -1.33
N VAL A 96 -3.75 -20.77 -2.23
CA VAL A 96 -3.60 -19.34 -1.99
C VAL A 96 -4.97 -18.68 -2.05
N SER A 97 -5.41 -18.10 -0.94
CA SER A 97 -6.67 -17.35 -0.85
C SER A 97 -6.42 -15.87 -0.60
N GLY A 98 -7.37 -15.03 -1.01
CA GLY A 98 -7.30 -13.59 -0.82
C GLY A 98 -8.50 -13.05 -0.06
N THR A 99 -8.36 -11.84 0.49
CA THR A 99 -9.48 -11.14 1.13
C THR A 99 -9.89 -9.91 0.33
N GLY A 100 -11.12 -9.46 0.50
CA GLY A 100 -11.56 -8.15 0.04
C GLY A 100 -10.98 -7.00 0.88
N GLY A 101 -11.59 -5.87 0.78
CA GLY A 101 -11.26 -4.69 1.59
C GLY A 101 -12.18 -3.52 1.25
N VAL A 102 -12.18 -2.51 2.10
CA VAL A 102 -12.85 -1.22 1.86
C VAL A 102 -11.91 -0.36 1.01
N GLY A 103 -12.44 0.24 -0.05
CA GLY A 103 -11.62 0.87 -1.11
C GLY A 103 -11.24 2.33 -0.87
N GLU A 104 -11.80 3.01 0.14
CA GLU A 104 -11.68 4.45 0.31
C GLU A 104 -10.44 4.91 1.10
N GLY A 105 -9.90 4.08 1.99
CA GLY A 105 -8.75 4.42 2.85
C GLY A 105 -7.57 5.08 2.14
N PRO A 106 -7.11 4.57 0.97
CA PRO A 106 -6.03 5.22 0.21
C PRO A 106 -6.39 6.64 -0.26
N THR A 107 -7.66 6.90 -0.59
CA THR A 107 -8.12 8.24 -0.96
C THR A 107 -8.06 9.20 0.22
N GLU A 108 -8.51 8.75 1.39
CA GLU A 108 -8.49 9.52 2.63
C GLU A 108 -7.06 9.86 3.05
N LEU A 109 -6.16 8.86 3.01
CA LEU A 109 -4.75 9.10 3.34
C LEU A 109 -4.07 10.04 2.34
N THR A 110 -4.37 9.93 1.04
CA THR A 110 -3.86 10.87 0.03
C THR A 110 -4.19 12.30 0.43
N TRP A 111 -5.43 12.58 0.79
CA TRP A 111 -5.86 13.91 1.21
C TRP A 111 -5.30 14.29 2.58
N GLY A 112 -5.15 13.32 3.48
CA GLY A 112 -4.45 13.53 4.75
C GLY A 112 -3.02 14.03 4.54
N LEU A 113 -2.26 13.40 3.64
CA LEU A 113 -0.89 13.78 3.30
C LEU A 113 -0.83 15.15 2.58
N ILE A 114 -1.72 15.40 1.60
CA ILE A 114 -1.80 16.70 0.91
C ILE A 114 -2.04 17.81 1.93
N LEU A 115 -3.07 17.69 2.77
CA LEU A 115 -3.43 18.71 3.74
C LEU A 115 -2.36 18.87 4.83
N ALA A 116 -1.75 17.78 5.28
CA ALA A 116 -0.64 17.81 6.23
C ALA A 116 0.55 18.63 5.72
N LEU A 117 0.89 18.47 4.44
CA LEU A 117 1.99 19.21 3.79
C LEU A 117 1.63 20.68 3.56
N VAL A 118 0.56 20.95 2.80
CA VAL A 118 0.24 22.32 2.37
C VAL A 118 -0.14 23.23 3.56
N ARG A 119 -0.71 22.66 4.63
CA ARG A 119 -1.07 23.37 5.85
C ARG A 119 -0.03 23.25 6.97
N ARG A 120 1.07 22.50 6.73
CA ARG A 120 2.17 22.24 7.68
C ARG A 120 1.70 21.69 9.01
N ILE A 121 0.65 20.84 9.00
CA ILE A 121 -0.03 20.38 10.23
C ILE A 121 0.92 19.69 11.21
N PRO A 122 1.78 18.72 10.81
CA PRO A 122 2.68 18.05 11.74
C PRO A 122 3.71 19.02 12.36
N GLN A 123 4.14 20.02 11.60
CA GLN A 123 5.08 21.04 12.08
C GLN A 123 4.42 21.94 13.10
N GLU A 124 3.23 22.46 12.83
CA GLU A 124 2.50 23.35 13.72
C GLU A 124 2.03 22.64 15.01
N ASP A 125 1.59 21.36 14.91
CA ASP A 125 1.26 20.55 16.10
C ASP A 125 2.48 20.43 17.03
N ARG A 126 3.64 20.06 16.49
CA ARG A 126 4.89 19.97 17.27
C ARG A 126 5.27 21.29 17.91
N LEU A 127 5.31 22.37 17.13
CA LEU A 127 5.68 23.70 17.62
C LEU A 127 4.70 24.22 18.67
N THR A 128 3.40 23.97 18.51
CA THR A 128 2.38 24.35 19.49
C THR A 128 2.60 23.63 20.82
N ARG A 129 2.94 22.34 20.82
CA ARG A 129 3.27 21.56 22.03
C ARG A 129 4.55 22.05 22.69
N GLU A 130 5.49 22.62 21.93
CA GLU A 130 6.72 23.26 22.41
C GLU A 130 6.48 24.69 22.91
N GLY A 131 5.24 25.21 22.90
CA GLY A 131 4.88 26.56 23.37
C GLY A 131 5.02 27.66 22.32
N ASN A 132 5.28 27.32 21.06
CA ASN A 132 5.29 28.28 19.94
C ASN A 132 3.87 28.43 19.36
N TRP A 133 3.56 29.60 18.83
CA TRP A 133 2.21 29.92 18.37
C TRP A 133 2.20 30.55 16.98
N GLY A 134 1.60 29.86 15.96
CA GLY A 134 1.38 30.41 14.63
C GLY A 134 2.66 30.77 13.89
N THR A 135 3.60 29.83 13.74
CA THR A 135 4.95 30.08 13.22
C THR A 135 5.07 29.97 11.72
N THR A 136 4.12 29.34 11.03
CA THR A 136 4.18 29.11 9.59
C THR A 136 2.96 29.63 8.85
N VAL A 137 3.10 29.81 7.51
CA VAL A 137 1.99 30.13 6.62
C VAL A 137 1.78 28.97 5.65
N GLY A 138 0.58 28.39 5.67
CA GLY A 138 0.20 27.32 4.77
C GLY A 138 -0.24 27.81 3.38
N VAL A 139 -0.36 26.86 2.45
CA VAL A 139 -0.85 27.10 1.07
C VAL A 139 -2.33 26.72 0.99
N GLY A 140 -3.16 27.60 0.40
CA GLY A 140 -4.55 27.30 0.05
C GLY A 140 -4.63 26.49 -1.25
N LEU A 141 -5.64 25.61 -1.36
CA LEU A 141 -5.79 24.72 -2.51
C LEU A 141 -6.72 25.27 -3.62
N LYS A 142 -7.59 26.22 -3.31
CA LYS A 142 -8.50 26.80 -4.30
C LYS A 142 -7.70 27.39 -5.47
N ASP A 143 -8.15 27.12 -6.68
CA ASP A 143 -7.53 27.54 -7.95
C ASP A 143 -6.13 26.94 -8.21
N LYS A 144 -5.65 26.01 -7.35
CA LYS A 144 -4.43 25.25 -7.56
C LYS A 144 -4.70 24.04 -8.47
N THR A 145 -3.66 23.53 -9.11
CA THR A 145 -3.73 22.37 -9.99
C THR A 145 -3.30 21.09 -9.27
N LEU A 146 -4.18 20.09 -9.29
CA LEU A 146 -3.89 18.73 -8.87
C LEU A 146 -3.63 17.87 -10.11
N GLY A 147 -2.40 17.39 -10.27
CA GLY A 147 -1.99 16.45 -11.30
C GLY A 147 -2.08 15.02 -10.81
N LEU A 148 -2.86 14.19 -11.50
CA LEU A 148 -3.06 12.79 -11.16
C LEU A 148 -2.31 11.89 -12.14
N LEU A 149 -1.24 11.28 -11.65
CA LEU A 149 -0.50 10.22 -12.37
C LEU A 149 -1.25 8.90 -12.19
N GLY A 150 -2.22 8.65 -13.06
CA GLY A 150 -3.19 7.55 -12.95
C GLY A 150 -4.58 8.02 -12.51
N LEU A 151 -5.62 7.68 -13.30
CA LEU A 151 -7.03 8.03 -13.06
C LEU A 151 -7.90 6.77 -13.01
N GLY A 152 -7.42 5.76 -12.27
CA GLY A 152 -8.18 4.56 -11.93
C GLY A 152 -9.18 4.80 -10.78
N HIS A 153 -9.53 3.76 -10.05
CA HIS A 153 -10.51 3.87 -8.95
C HIS A 153 -10.10 4.92 -7.90
N ILE A 154 -8.90 4.80 -7.32
CA ILE A 154 -8.43 5.75 -6.29
C ILE A 154 -8.23 7.15 -6.88
N GLY A 155 -7.55 7.27 -8.02
CA GLY A 155 -7.31 8.58 -8.64
C GLY A 155 -8.60 9.34 -8.96
N SER A 156 -9.68 8.64 -9.37
CA SER A 156 -10.98 9.28 -9.62
C SER A 156 -11.66 9.77 -8.34
N LEU A 157 -11.50 9.06 -7.23
CA LEU A 157 -12.00 9.51 -5.92
C LEU A 157 -11.21 10.72 -5.41
N VAL A 158 -9.89 10.72 -5.59
CA VAL A 158 -9.02 11.85 -5.25
C VAL A 158 -9.38 13.09 -6.09
N ALA A 159 -9.63 12.91 -7.40
CA ALA A 159 -10.11 13.99 -8.29
C ALA A 159 -11.40 14.63 -7.79
N ARG A 160 -12.38 13.83 -7.37
CA ARG A 160 -13.67 14.30 -6.84
C ARG A 160 -13.49 15.21 -5.63
N VAL A 161 -12.65 14.83 -4.68
CA VAL A 161 -12.37 15.65 -3.50
C VAL A 161 -11.62 16.92 -3.88
N GLY A 162 -10.64 16.83 -4.80
CA GLY A 162 -9.93 18.02 -5.32
C GLY A 162 -10.87 19.04 -5.96
N THR A 163 -11.83 18.56 -6.75
CA THR A 163 -12.88 19.42 -7.33
C THR A 163 -13.72 20.11 -6.25
N ALA A 164 -14.09 19.37 -5.18
CA ALA A 164 -14.84 19.95 -4.06
C ALA A 164 -14.05 21.01 -3.28
N LEU A 165 -12.72 20.93 -3.29
CA LEU A 165 -11.81 21.93 -2.71
C LEU A 165 -11.50 23.10 -3.68
N GLY A 166 -12.11 23.11 -4.87
CA GLY A 166 -11.94 24.15 -5.87
C GLY A 166 -10.61 24.07 -6.64
N MET A 167 -10.00 22.89 -6.74
CA MET A 167 -8.80 22.69 -7.54
C MET A 167 -9.12 22.43 -9.02
N ASN A 168 -8.17 22.77 -9.90
CA ASN A 168 -8.16 22.32 -11.28
C ASN A 168 -7.57 20.91 -11.33
N ILE A 169 -8.27 19.98 -11.97
CA ILE A 169 -7.81 18.57 -12.04
C ILE A 169 -7.28 18.29 -13.45
N ILE A 170 -6.03 17.87 -13.53
CA ILE A 170 -5.40 17.35 -14.74
C ILE A 170 -4.92 15.90 -14.48
N ALA A 171 -4.91 15.08 -15.51
CA ALA A 171 -4.53 13.67 -15.35
C ALA A 171 -3.75 13.15 -16.55
N TRP A 172 -2.87 12.19 -16.28
CA TRP A 172 -2.18 11.40 -17.28
C TRP A 172 -2.03 9.96 -16.83
N SER A 173 -2.25 9.04 -17.74
CA SER A 173 -1.70 7.69 -17.73
C SER A 173 -1.61 7.18 -19.16
N GLN A 174 -0.82 6.13 -19.39
CA GLN A 174 -0.50 5.67 -20.73
C GLN A 174 -1.71 5.34 -21.61
N ASN A 175 -2.81 4.87 -21.01
CA ASN A 175 -4.01 4.45 -21.72
C ASN A 175 -5.25 5.29 -21.36
N LEU A 176 -5.05 6.46 -20.74
CA LEU A 176 -6.15 7.34 -20.37
C LEU A 176 -6.70 8.05 -21.62
N THR A 177 -8.01 7.99 -21.80
CA THR A 177 -8.69 8.72 -22.89
C THR A 177 -9.27 10.04 -22.39
N SER A 178 -9.54 10.97 -23.31
CA SER A 178 -10.15 12.26 -22.99
C SER A 178 -11.55 12.10 -22.38
N GLU A 179 -12.31 11.13 -22.89
CA GLU A 179 -13.66 10.82 -22.41
C GLU A 179 -13.60 10.34 -20.95
N ARG A 180 -12.69 9.39 -20.65
CA ARG A 180 -12.52 8.89 -19.28
C ARG A 180 -12.04 9.96 -18.32
N ALA A 181 -11.14 10.84 -18.75
CA ALA A 181 -10.71 11.97 -17.94
C ALA A 181 -11.87 12.91 -17.61
N ALA A 182 -12.66 13.29 -18.63
CA ALA A 182 -13.82 14.16 -18.49
C ALA A 182 -14.90 13.58 -17.56
N GLU A 183 -15.18 12.28 -17.63
CA GLU A 183 -16.09 11.58 -16.70
C GLU A 183 -15.67 11.75 -15.22
N CYS A 184 -14.37 11.86 -14.96
CA CYS A 184 -13.81 12.06 -13.63
C CYS A 184 -13.63 13.55 -13.27
N GLY A 185 -14.08 14.47 -14.12
CA GLY A 185 -13.90 15.91 -13.91
C GLY A 185 -12.46 16.41 -14.10
N ALA A 186 -11.63 15.64 -14.84
CA ALA A 186 -10.23 15.96 -15.09
C ALA A 186 -9.99 16.29 -16.57
N ALA A 187 -9.00 17.14 -16.86
CA ALA A 187 -8.49 17.34 -18.22
C ALA A 187 -7.35 16.35 -18.49
N LEU A 188 -7.42 15.64 -19.63
CA LEU A 188 -6.29 14.83 -20.09
C LEU A 188 -5.18 15.76 -20.61
N VAL A 189 -3.97 15.54 -20.13
CA VAL A 189 -2.76 16.25 -20.58
C VAL A 189 -1.67 15.24 -20.93
N ASP A 190 -0.59 15.69 -21.56
CA ASP A 190 0.61 14.88 -21.70
C ASP A 190 1.39 14.80 -20.37
N LYS A 191 2.34 13.84 -20.28
CA LYS A 191 3.10 13.59 -19.06
C LYS A 191 3.93 14.82 -18.63
N GLU A 192 4.53 15.54 -19.57
CA GLU A 192 5.36 16.72 -19.28
C GLU A 192 4.51 17.86 -18.71
N THR A 193 3.37 18.15 -19.32
CA THR A 193 2.39 19.13 -18.84
C THR A 193 1.88 18.78 -17.44
N LEU A 194 1.63 17.48 -17.16
CA LEU A 194 1.22 17.05 -15.82
C LEU A 194 2.19 17.53 -14.74
N PHE A 195 3.51 17.28 -14.92
CA PHE A 195 4.50 17.66 -13.91
C PHE A 195 4.74 19.17 -13.87
N LYS A 196 4.74 19.84 -15.02
CA LYS A 196 5.03 21.27 -15.14
C LYS A 196 3.92 22.15 -14.55
N ASP A 197 2.66 21.80 -14.77
CA ASP A 197 1.54 22.67 -14.44
C ASP A 197 0.92 22.37 -13.06
N SER A 198 1.28 21.25 -12.44
CA SER A 198 0.73 20.87 -11.14
C SER A 198 1.33 21.65 -9.97
N ASP A 199 0.48 21.99 -9.02
CA ASP A 199 0.89 22.44 -7.68
C ASP A 199 1.00 21.26 -6.71
N VAL A 200 0.25 20.18 -6.97
CA VAL A 200 0.35 18.90 -6.30
C VAL A 200 0.33 17.79 -7.35
N VAL A 201 1.33 16.92 -7.37
CA VAL A 201 1.34 15.69 -8.18
C VAL A 201 1.06 14.51 -7.26
N SER A 202 0.04 13.70 -7.58
CA SER A 202 -0.31 12.51 -6.81
C SER A 202 -0.26 11.25 -7.67
N VAL A 203 0.45 10.22 -7.18
CA VAL A 203 0.74 8.97 -7.89
C VAL A 203 -0.29 7.90 -7.55
N HIS A 204 -1.02 7.40 -8.57
CA HIS A 204 -2.09 6.41 -8.47
C HIS A 204 -2.01 5.30 -9.53
N VAL A 205 -0.82 5.03 -10.07
CA VAL A 205 -0.58 3.91 -10.99
C VAL A 205 -0.11 2.68 -10.22
N GLN A 206 -0.35 1.50 -10.78
CA GLN A 206 0.19 0.25 -10.25
C GLN A 206 1.68 0.11 -10.61
N LEU A 207 2.46 -0.50 -9.71
CA LEU A 207 3.84 -0.87 -9.99
C LEU A 207 3.90 -2.00 -11.02
N SER A 208 4.69 -1.80 -12.05
CA SER A 208 5.00 -2.75 -13.11
C SER A 208 6.34 -2.36 -13.73
N ASP A 209 6.87 -3.17 -14.64
CA ASP A 209 8.10 -2.83 -15.37
C ASP A 209 7.99 -1.49 -16.13
N ARG A 210 6.78 -1.13 -16.58
CA ARG A 210 6.52 0.14 -17.28
C ARG A 210 6.39 1.35 -16.37
N THR A 211 6.13 1.15 -15.09
CA THR A 211 5.88 2.24 -14.14
C THR A 211 6.97 2.36 -13.07
N ARG A 212 7.91 1.42 -13.03
CA ARG A 212 9.11 1.52 -12.21
C ARG A 212 9.96 2.71 -12.68
N GLY A 213 10.31 3.62 -11.76
CA GLY A 213 11.06 4.84 -12.07
C GLY A 213 10.31 5.81 -13.01
N LEU A 214 8.98 5.70 -13.11
CA LEU A 214 8.16 6.55 -13.99
C LEU A 214 8.28 8.03 -13.63
N VAL A 215 8.54 8.33 -12.36
CA VAL A 215 8.85 9.67 -11.84
C VAL A 215 10.33 9.68 -11.46
N GLY A 216 11.16 10.13 -12.38
CA GLY A 216 12.60 10.23 -12.20
C GLY A 216 13.09 11.68 -12.12
N ALA A 217 14.42 11.86 -12.25
CA ALA A 217 15.06 13.18 -12.20
C ALA A 217 14.46 14.18 -13.20
N ARG A 218 14.09 13.70 -14.42
CA ARG A 218 13.49 14.54 -15.45
C ARG A 218 12.13 15.08 -14.98
N GLU A 219 11.23 14.21 -14.55
CA GLU A 219 9.89 14.59 -14.10
C GLU A 219 9.95 15.52 -12.90
N LEU A 220 10.80 15.22 -11.92
CA LEU A 220 11.02 16.06 -10.75
C LEU A 220 11.58 17.44 -11.12
N SER A 221 12.45 17.53 -12.13
CA SER A 221 12.99 18.82 -12.60
C SER A 221 11.97 19.70 -13.34
N LEU A 222 10.88 19.11 -13.84
CA LEU A 222 9.77 19.85 -14.46
C LEU A 222 8.82 20.46 -13.42
N MET A 223 8.79 19.92 -12.21
CA MET A 223 7.90 20.36 -11.15
C MET A 223 8.22 21.79 -10.71
N LYS A 224 7.20 22.50 -10.26
CA LYS A 224 7.38 23.85 -9.68
C LYS A 224 8.14 23.76 -8.36
N PRO A 225 9.03 24.70 -8.03
CA PRO A 225 9.69 24.73 -6.72
C PRO A 225 8.71 24.86 -5.53
N THR A 226 7.47 25.28 -5.82
CA THR A 226 6.39 25.39 -4.81
C THR A 226 5.47 24.19 -4.76
N SER A 227 5.69 23.15 -5.60
CA SER A 227 4.81 22.00 -5.72
C SER A 227 5.17 20.87 -4.76
N TYR A 228 4.22 19.96 -4.57
CA TYR A 228 4.32 18.81 -3.70
C TYR A 228 4.12 17.50 -4.47
N LEU A 229 4.89 16.47 -4.11
CA LEU A 229 4.74 15.11 -4.63
C LEU A 229 4.06 14.22 -3.57
N ILE A 230 3.04 13.46 -3.98
CA ILE A 230 2.36 12.49 -3.11
C ILE A 230 2.50 11.10 -3.73
N ASN A 231 3.01 10.14 -2.95
CA ASN A 231 3.07 8.75 -3.36
C ASN A 231 2.48 7.83 -2.28
N ILE A 232 1.28 7.33 -2.56
CA ILE A 232 0.59 6.31 -1.75
C ILE A 232 0.48 4.98 -2.51
N SER A 233 1.10 4.87 -3.68
CA SER A 233 1.00 3.69 -4.53
C SER A 233 2.07 2.66 -4.16
N ARG A 234 3.28 2.80 -4.72
CA ARG A 234 4.46 1.98 -4.39
C ARG A 234 5.73 2.83 -4.52
N GLY A 235 6.69 2.64 -3.61
CA GLY A 235 7.96 3.37 -3.59
C GLY A 235 8.66 3.38 -4.95
N PRO A 236 8.94 2.22 -5.57
CA PRO A 236 9.73 2.14 -6.81
C PRO A 236 9.10 2.79 -8.06
N ILE A 237 7.91 3.37 -7.98
CA ILE A 237 7.34 4.19 -9.07
C ILE A 237 8.06 5.54 -9.18
N VAL A 238 8.56 6.03 -8.05
CA VAL A 238 9.38 7.24 -7.96
C VAL A 238 10.83 6.81 -7.75
N ASP A 239 11.76 7.36 -8.52
CA ASP A 239 13.19 7.16 -8.27
C ASP A 239 13.55 7.85 -6.95
N GLU A 240 13.79 7.04 -5.91
CA GLU A 240 13.98 7.52 -4.55
C GLU A 240 15.18 8.44 -4.41
N ALA A 241 16.30 8.13 -5.09
CA ALA A 241 17.51 8.95 -5.02
C ALA A 241 17.28 10.34 -5.63
N SER A 242 16.62 10.41 -6.79
CA SER A 242 16.25 11.68 -7.44
C SER A 242 15.27 12.49 -6.60
N MET A 243 14.30 11.83 -5.95
CA MET A 243 13.33 12.48 -5.07
C MET A 243 14.02 13.08 -3.84
N ILE A 244 14.91 12.35 -3.17
CA ILE A 244 15.70 12.85 -2.05
C ILE A 244 16.54 14.05 -2.47
N GLN A 245 17.17 14.00 -3.64
CA GLN A 245 17.93 15.11 -4.19
C GLN A 245 17.04 16.34 -4.44
N ALA A 246 15.86 16.16 -5.06
CA ALA A 246 14.92 17.25 -5.33
C ALA A 246 14.39 17.91 -4.04
N LEU A 247 14.12 17.10 -3.01
CA LEU A 247 13.70 17.59 -1.69
C LEU A 247 14.81 18.34 -0.95
N THR A 248 16.02 17.81 -0.98
CA THR A 248 17.19 18.39 -0.31
C THR A 248 17.62 19.72 -0.94
N SER A 249 17.57 19.80 -2.28
CA SER A 249 17.90 21.02 -3.02
C SER A 249 16.79 22.07 -3.03
N GLY A 250 15.57 21.72 -2.59
CA GLY A 250 14.41 22.59 -2.69
C GLY A 250 13.87 22.74 -4.11
N ALA A 251 14.20 21.82 -5.02
CA ALA A 251 13.64 21.77 -6.37
C ALA A 251 12.12 21.52 -6.34
N ILE A 252 11.61 20.86 -5.31
CA ILE A 252 10.18 20.78 -4.95
C ILE A 252 9.97 21.17 -3.49
N ALA A 253 8.78 21.66 -3.15
CA ALA A 253 8.48 22.15 -1.80
C ALA A 253 8.42 21.04 -0.75
N GLY A 254 7.98 19.84 -1.12
CA GLY A 254 7.89 18.73 -0.19
C GLY A 254 7.27 17.47 -0.80
N ALA A 255 7.27 16.39 -0.02
CA ALA A 255 6.63 15.13 -0.42
C ALA A 255 5.85 14.47 0.73
N GLY A 256 4.70 13.87 0.39
CA GLY A 256 3.91 13.00 1.26
C GLY A 256 4.03 11.56 0.80
N LEU A 257 4.61 10.71 1.62
CA LEU A 257 4.98 9.36 1.24
C LEU A 257 4.38 8.35 2.20
N ASP A 258 3.65 7.39 1.65
CA ASP A 258 3.10 6.25 2.40
C ASP A 258 3.81 4.94 2.03
N THR A 259 4.61 4.95 0.97
CA THR A 259 5.30 3.76 0.45
C THR A 259 6.74 4.08 0.09
N PHE A 260 7.63 3.10 0.27
CA PHE A 260 9.08 3.24 0.14
C PHE A 260 9.66 2.10 -0.69
N ASP A 261 10.91 2.23 -1.12
CA ASP A 261 11.61 1.16 -1.84
C ASP A 261 11.88 -0.04 -0.93
N ILE A 262 12.20 0.23 0.34
CA ILE A 262 12.40 -0.78 1.39
C ILE A 262 11.42 -0.51 2.52
N GLU A 263 10.61 -1.50 2.86
CA GLU A 263 9.65 -1.45 3.96
C GLU A 263 9.86 -2.63 4.92
N PRO A 264 9.98 -2.39 6.23
CA PRO A 264 9.98 -1.10 6.95
C PRO A 264 11.15 -0.18 6.58
N LEU A 265 10.90 1.14 6.60
CA LEU A 265 11.92 2.14 6.28
C LEU A 265 13.10 2.05 7.27
N PRO A 266 14.36 1.90 6.80
CA PRO A 266 15.52 1.80 7.69
C PRO A 266 15.69 3.02 8.60
N THR A 267 16.11 2.80 9.85
CA THR A 267 16.21 3.85 10.87
C THR A 267 17.23 4.94 10.56
N ASN A 268 18.16 4.70 9.63
CA ASN A 268 19.15 5.66 9.14
C ASN A 268 18.81 6.24 7.77
N HIS A 269 17.56 6.05 7.30
CA HIS A 269 17.16 6.47 5.97
C HIS A 269 17.16 7.99 5.81
N PRO A 270 17.69 8.56 4.69
CA PRO A 270 17.80 10.02 4.51
C PRO A 270 16.46 10.77 4.61
N LEU A 271 15.35 10.19 4.18
CA LEU A 271 14.02 10.79 4.27
C LEU A 271 13.64 11.17 5.70
N LEU A 272 14.11 10.44 6.72
CA LEU A 272 13.81 10.71 8.13
C LEU A 272 14.39 12.04 8.62
N GLY A 273 15.44 12.54 7.96
CA GLY A 273 16.07 13.84 8.26
C GLY A 273 15.47 15.03 7.54
N LEU A 274 14.54 14.84 6.60
CA LEU A 274 13.98 15.91 5.79
C LEU A 274 12.74 16.53 6.46
N SER A 275 12.80 17.83 6.74
CA SER A 275 11.69 18.56 7.39
C SER A 275 10.53 18.92 6.45
N ASN A 276 10.71 18.75 5.14
CA ASN A 276 9.72 19.01 4.10
C ASN A 276 9.02 17.73 3.62
N THR A 277 9.02 16.68 4.43
CA THR A 277 8.31 15.42 4.15
C THR A 277 7.25 15.12 5.21
N VAL A 278 6.19 14.43 4.81
CA VAL A 278 5.24 13.75 5.70
C VAL A 278 5.28 12.28 5.35
N LEU A 279 5.68 11.44 6.30
CA LEU A 279 5.91 10.02 6.11
C LEU A 279 4.90 9.21 6.92
N THR A 280 4.26 8.22 6.28
CA THR A 280 3.39 7.25 6.94
C THR A 280 3.82 5.83 6.59
N PRO A 281 3.72 4.86 7.51
CA PRO A 281 4.27 3.52 7.32
C PRO A 281 3.28 2.60 6.59
N HIS A 282 2.98 2.90 5.31
CA HIS A 282 2.10 2.15 4.42
C HIS A 282 0.70 1.94 5.02
N LEU A 283 0.05 3.06 5.38
CA LEU A 283 -1.25 3.10 6.08
C LEU A 283 -2.46 3.22 5.15
N GLY A 284 -2.28 3.35 3.84
CA GLY A 284 -3.38 3.60 2.90
C GLY A 284 -4.56 2.64 3.03
N TYR A 285 -4.33 1.39 3.44
CA TYR A 285 -5.36 0.39 3.65
C TYR A 285 -5.67 0.13 5.14
N VAL A 286 -4.97 0.80 6.06
CA VAL A 286 -5.06 0.58 7.50
C VAL A 286 -6.19 1.44 8.07
N THR A 287 -7.39 0.90 8.00
CA THR A 287 -8.60 1.47 8.61
C THR A 287 -9.30 0.40 9.44
N GLU A 288 -10.06 0.78 10.45
CA GLU A 288 -10.79 -0.17 11.30
C GLU A 288 -11.71 -1.06 10.46
N ASP A 289 -12.56 -0.45 9.62
CA ASP A 289 -13.48 -1.17 8.75
C ASP A 289 -12.73 -2.08 7.75
N GLY A 290 -11.64 -1.58 7.18
CA GLY A 290 -10.79 -2.36 6.28
C GLY A 290 -10.18 -3.59 6.95
N TYR A 291 -9.72 -3.44 8.18
CA TYR A 291 -9.16 -4.56 8.97
C TYR A 291 -10.26 -5.54 9.40
N ARG A 292 -11.42 -5.06 9.85
CA ARG A 292 -12.55 -5.94 10.18
C ARG A 292 -12.94 -6.82 9.00
N VAL A 293 -13.11 -6.24 7.81
CA VAL A 293 -13.42 -7.01 6.61
C VAL A 293 -12.34 -8.05 6.32
N ARG A 294 -11.07 -7.66 6.34
CA ARG A 294 -9.96 -8.58 6.02
C ARG A 294 -9.84 -9.72 7.01
N TYR A 295 -9.77 -9.41 8.30
CA TYR A 295 -9.58 -10.46 9.31
C TYR A 295 -10.80 -11.37 9.46
N THR A 296 -12.04 -10.84 9.29
CA THR A 296 -13.23 -11.67 9.21
C THR A 296 -13.14 -12.65 8.03
N GLN A 297 -12.73 -12.16 6.86
CA GLN A 297 -12.57 -13.03 5.69
C GLN A 297 -11.40 -14.02 5.83
N VAL A 298 -10.35 -13.69 6.57
CA VAL A 298 -9.30 -14.67 6.93
C VAL A 298 -9.90 -15.81 7.75
N VAL A 299 -10.73 -15.51 8.75
CA VAL A 299 -11.44 -16.54 9.54
C VAL A 299 -12.32 -17.41 8.66
N GLU A 300 -13.08 -16.79 7.73
CA GLU A 300 -13.90 -17.52 6.76
C GLU A 300 -13.06 -18.40 5.81
N ASP A 301 -11.91 -17.90 5.31
CA ASP A 301 -11.01 -18.66 4.42
C ASP A 301 -10.44 -19.90 5.13
N ILE A 302 -10.01 -19.73 6.39
CA ILE A 302 -9.50 -20.83 7.21
C ILE A 302 -10.61 -21.86 7.49
N HIS A 303 -11.81 -21.39 7.86
CA HIS A 303 -12.95 -22.25 8.13
C HIS A 303 -13.35 -23.05 6.87
N ALA A 304 -13.47 -22.38 5.73
CA ALA A 304 -13.80 -23.02 4.46
C ALA A 304 -12.73 -24.02 4.01
N PHE A 305 -11.43 -23.67 4.15
CA PHE A 305 -10.34 -24.58 3.85
C PHE A 305 -10.40 -25.84 4.72
N THR A 306 -10.63 -25.70 6.03
CA THR A 306 -10.71 -26.85 6.96
C THR A 306 -11.93 -27.75 6.69
N SER A 307 -12.96 -27.21 6.05
CA SER A 307 -14.15 -27.98 5.60
C SER A 307 -13.98 -28.60 4.21
N GLY A 308 -12.81 -28.42 3.56
CA GLY A 308 -12.54 -28.90 2.20
C GLY A 308 -13.16 -28.04 1.07
N GLU A 309 -13.72 -26.90 1.40
CA GLU A 309 -14.42 -26.00 0.47
C GLU A 309 -13.73 -24.62 0.38
N SER A 310 -12.47 -24.60 -0.08
CA SER A 310 -11.69 -23.35 -0.17
C SER A 310 -12.40 -22.26 -0.98
N ILE A 311 -12.42 -21.04 -0.45
CA ILE A 311 -13.07 -19.88 -1.06
C ILE A 311 -12.05 -18.77 -1.37
N ARG A 312 -12.42 -17.81 -2.21
CA ARG A 312 -11.57 -16.68 -2.63
C ARG A 312 -10.19 -17.11 -3.14
N VAL A 313 -10.12 -18.32 -3.76
CA VAL A 313 -8.88 -18.95 -4.22
C VAL A 313 -8.29 -18.20 -5.41
N LEU A 314 -7.01 -17.81 -5.29
CA LEU A 314 -6.26 -17.09 -6.34
C LEU A 314 -5.56 -18.03 -7.33
N ASN A 315 -5.37 -19.29 -6.97
CA ASN A 315 -4.73 -20.33 -7.77
C ASN A 315 -5.64 -21.56 -7.89
N SER A 316 -6.86 -21.37 -8.37
CA SER A 316 -7.92 -22.41 -8.41
C SER A 316 -7.48 -23.73 -9.04
N GLN A 317 -6.52 -23.74 -9.98
CA GLN A 317 -5.95 -24.93 -10.57
C GLN A 317 -5.27 -25.88 -9.56
N VAL A 318 -4.90 -25.40 -8.37
CA VAL A 318 -4.32 -26.23 -7.30
C VAL A 318 -5.34 -27.25 -6.75
N LEU A 319 -6.63 -26.90 -6.78
CA LEU A 319 -7.69 -27.72 -6.21
C LEU A 319 -7.87 -29.06 -6.96
N ASP A 320 -7.50 -29.09 -8.23
CA ASP A 320 -7.53 -30.29 -9.09
C ASP A 320 -6.15 -31.00 -9.14
N SER A 321 -5.17 -30.50 -8.39
CA SER A 321 -3.79 -31.02 -8.43
C SER A 321 -3.64 -32.27 -7.57
N PRO A 322 -2.95 -33.31 -8.07
CA PRO A 322 -2.58 -34.47 -7.23
C PRO A 322 -1.60 -34.12 -6.09
N GLN A 323 -0.97 -32.97 -6.14
CA GLN A 323 -0.09 -32.46 -5.09
C GLN A 323 -0.84 -31.61 -4.05
N LEU A 324 -2.16 -31.41 -4.18
CA LEU A 324 -2.93 -30.59 -3.24
C LEU A 324 -2.66 -30.99 -1.79
N ARG A 325 -2.22 -30.02 -1.01
CA ARG A 325 -2.08 -30.14 0.45
C ARG A 325 -3.41 -29.76 1.10
N GLY A 326 -4.36 -30.68 1.10
CA GLY A 326 -5.68 -30.46 1.68
C GLY A 326 -5.66 -30.29 3.21
N PRO A 327 -6.81 -29.97 3.81
CA PRO A 327 -6.97 -30.11 5.26
C PRO A 327 -6.81 -31.58 5.66
N ASP A 328 -6.29 -31.86 6.87
CA ASP A 328 -6.21 -33.24 7.41
C ASP A 328 -7.57 -33.78 7.79
#